data_257cda9702e7bb567d4ee0a74db9d5a1
#
_entry.id   257cda9702e7bb567d4ee0a74db9d5a1
#
_cell.length_a   1.000
_cell.length_b   1.000
_cell.length_c   1.000
_cell.angle_alpha   90.00
_cell.angle_beta   90.00
_cell.angle_gamma   90.00
#
_symmetry.space_group_name_H-M   'P 1'
#
loop_
_entity.id
_entity.type
_entity.pdbx_description
1 polymer ?
#
loop_
_entity_poly.entity_id
_entity_poly.type
_entity_poly.pdbx_seq_one_letter_code
_entity_poly.pdbx_strand_id
1 'polypeptide(L)'
;QYPNAGAIEWDFDNDEDVYEAEFHLHGLEYEVKLYPDGTVSLVKADISLQHLPAPVTAAIARDFPGYALRRARQITARGVLKYRVDCRSESPAVRKVELYYSPDGKLLSQKTDD
;
A
#
# COMPACT_ATOMS: atom_id res chain seq x y z
N GLN A 1 -5.65 -17.93 -8.75
CA GLN A 1 -6.09 -16.61 -8.26
C GLN A 1 -5.46 -15.48 -9.06
N TYR A 2 -4.23 -15.65 -9.52
CA TYR A 2 -3.54 -14.67 -10.34
C TYR A 2 -2.93 -15.35 -11.55
N PRO A 3 -3.76 -15.76 -12.53
CA PRO A 3 -3.30 -16.66 -13.60
C PRO A 3 -2.28 -16.02 -14.55
N ASN A 4 -2.21 -14.70 -14.61
CA ASN A 4 -1.29 -14.00 -15.49
C ASN A 4 -0.10 -13.42 -14.74
N ALA A 5 0.10 -13.82 -13.49
CA ALA A 5 1.23 -13.36 -12.71
C ALA A 5 2.53 -13.90 -13.28
N GLY A 6 3.60 -13.11 -13.22
CA GLY A 6 4.94 -13.54 -13.56
C GLY A 6 5.52 -14.47 -12.51
N ALA A 7 6.84 -14.44 -12.33
CA ALA A 7 7.49 -15.28 -11.34
C ALA A 7 6.88 -15.05 -9.94
N ILE A 8 6.50 -16.13 -9.28
CA ILE A 8 5.93 -16.08 -7.94
C ILE A 8 6.93 -16.72 -6.98
N GLU A 9 7.28 -16.00 -5.94
CA GLU A 9 8.14 -16.50 -4.88
C GLU A 9 7.30 -16.73 -3.63
N TRP A 10 7.42 -17.92 -3.06
CA TRP A 10 6.69 -18.29 -1.85
C TRP A 10 7.67 -18.49 -0.71
N ASP A 11 7.43 -17.84 0.40
CA ASP A 11 8.17 -18.01 1.64
C ASP A 11 7.21 -18.30 2.78
N PHE A 12 7.66 -19.07 3.75
CA PHE A 12 6.88 -19.29 4.96
C PHE A 12 7.45 -18.46 6.10
N ASP A 13 6.61 -17.64 6.71
CA ASP A 13 6.99 -16.83 7.85
C ASP A 13 6.60 -17.57 9.13
N ASN A 14 7.60 -18.10 9.84
CA ASN A 14 7.37 -18.85 11.06
C ASN A 14 6.83 -17.98 12.20
N ASP A 15 7.20 -16.71 12.24
CA ASP A 15 6.76 -15.80 13.30
C ASP A 15 5.27 -15.47 13.17
N GLU A 16 4.78 -15.30 11.95
CA GLU A 16 3.39 -15.00 11.68
C GLU A 16 2.56 -16.24 11.34
N ASP A 17 3.20 -17.37 11.13
CA ASP A 17 2.56 -18.61 10.69
C ASP A 17 1.75 -18.43 9.40
N VAL A 18 2.39 -17.76 8.42
CA VAL A 18 1.77 -17.47 7.12
C VAL A 18 2.73 -17.79 5.98
N TYR A 19 2.18 -18.05 4.80
CA TYR A 19 2.93 -18.12 3.56
C TYR A 19 2.88 -16.77 2.87
N GLU A 20 4.04 -16.30 2.40
CA GLU A 20 4.14 -15.06 1.65
C GLU A 20 4.45 -15.33 0.19
N ALA A 21 3.79 -14.62 -0.71
CA ALA A 21 4.07 -14.66 -2.13
C ALA A 21 4.29 -13.24 -2.63
N GLU A 22 5.35 -13.04 -3.41
CA GLU A 22 5.61 -11.80 -4.10
C GLU A 22 5.64 -12.07 -5.59
N PHE A 23 4.98 -11.21 -6.37
CA PHE A 23 4.93 -11.38 -7.81
C PHE A 23 4.59 -10.05 -8.49
N HIS A 24 4.82 -10.01 -9.80
CA HIS A 24 4.45 -8.86 -10.62
C HIS A 24 3.35 -9.26 -11.58
N LEU A 25 2.37 -8.38 -11.72
CA LEU A 25 1.26 -8.58 -12.64
C LEU A 25 0.97 -7.24 -13.30
N HIS A 26 1.01 -7.20 -14.63
CA HIS A 26 0.79 -5.98 -15.42
C HIS A 26 1.70 -4.82 -14.96
N GLY A 27 2.95 -5.14 -14.62
CA GLY A 27 3.91 -4.13 -14.18
C GLY A 27 3.75 -3.64 -12.75
N LEU A 28 2.80 -4.19 -12.00
CA LEU A 28 2.58 -3.83 -10.60
C LEU A 28 3.07 -4.93 -9.68
N GLU A 29 3.68 -4.53 -8.56
CA GLU A 29 4.17 -5.45 -7.56
C GLU A 29 3.04 -5.80 -6.58
N TYR A 30 2.90 -7.10 -6.31
CA TYR A 30 1.93 -7.64 -5.37
C TYR A 30 2.64 -8.42 -4.27
N GLU A 31 2.16 -8.30 -3.05
CA GLU A 31 2.54 -9.15 -1.93
C GLU A 31 1.28 -9.73 -1.32
N VAL A 32 1.24 -11.05 -1.19
CA VAL A 32 0.07 -11.76 -0.65
C VAL A 32 0.54 -12.63 0.51
N LYS A 33 -0.19 -12.58 1.63
CA LYS A 33 0.04 -13.47 2.76
C LYS A 33 -1.16 -14.36 2.94
N LEU A 34 -0.88 -15.66 3.10
CA LEU A 34 -1.90 -16.69 3.26
C LEU A 34 -1.66 -17.46 4.55
N TYR A 35 -2.74 -17.76 5.28
CA TYR A 35 -2.66 -18.72 6.36
C TYR A 35 -2.50 -20.13 5.80
N PRO A 36 -2.03 -21.10 6.60
CA PRO A 36 -1.86 -22.48 6.12
C PRO A 36 -3.14 -23.13 5.59
N ASP A 37 -4.31 -22.64 6.02
CA ASP A 37 -5.61 -23.16 5.52
C ASP A 37 -6.01 -22.55 4.18
N GLY A 38 -5.18 -21.68 3.59
CA GLY A 38 -5.46 -21.02 2.32
C GLY A 38 -6.21 -19.71 2.42
N THR A 39 -6.60 -19.30 3.63
CA THR A 39 -7.29 -18.03 3.83
C THR A 39 -6.32 -16.86 3.62
N VAL A 40 -6.76 -15.84 2.89
CA VAL A 40 -5.93 -14.66 2.63
C VAL A 40 -5.86 -13.79 3.88
N SER A 41 -4.65 -13.55 4.38
CA SER A 41 -4.41 -12.67 5.52
C SER A 41 -4.19 -11.23 5.09
N LEU A 42 -3.47 -11.02 3.98
CA LEU A 42 -3.03 -9.69 3.56
C LEU A 42 -2.80 -9.69 2.06
N VAL A 43 -3.22 -8.61 1.40
CA VAL A 43 -2.86 -8.33 0.02
C VAL A 43 -2.35 -6.89 -0.05
N LYS A 44 -1.12 -6.71 -0.51
CA LYS A 44 -0.56 -5.39 -0.81
C LYS A 44 -0.33 -5.32 -2.31
N ALA A 45 -0.77 -4.25 -2.93
CA ALA A 45 -0.59 -4.05 -4.36
C ALA A 45 -0.15 -2.61 -4.61
N ASP A 46 0.93 -2.44 -5.36
CA ASP A 46 1.28 -1.12 -5.88
C ASP A 46 0.19 -0.70 -6.86
N ILE A 47 -0.22 0.55 -6.79
CA ILE A 47 -1.19 1.11 -7.73
C ILE A 47 -0.64 2.42 -8.28
N SER A 48 -1.14 2.83 -9.43
CA SER A 48 -0.78 4.15 -9.94
C SER A 48 -1.47 5.22 -9.11
N LEU A 49 -0.85 6.39 -9.01
CA LEU A 49 -1.42 7.50 -8.23
C LEU A 49 -2.81 7.90 -8.73
N GLN A 50 -3.07 7.71 -10.02
CA GLN A 50 -4.36 8.02 -10.63
C GLN A 50 -5.49 7.12 -10.14
N HIS A 51 -5.15 5.96 -9.58
CA HIS A 51 -6.14 5.01 -9.08
C HIS A 51 -6.48 5.22 -7.61
N LEU A 52 -5.87 6.20 -6.95
CA LEU A 52 -6.26 6.54 -5.59
C LEU A 52 -7.68 7.11 -5.58
N PRO A 53 -8.51 6.73 -4.61
CA PRO A 53 -9.85 7.31 -4.49
C PRO A 53 -9.78 8.83 -4.34
N ALA A 54 -10.73 9.53 -4.95
CA ALA A 54 -10.78 11.00 -4.86
C ALA A 54 -10.79 11.51 -3.42
N PRO A 55 -11.52 10.88 -2.47
CA PRO A 55 -11.46 11.33 -1.07
C PRO A 55 -10.07 11.26 -0.46
N VAL A 56 -9.24 10.28 -0.88
CA VAL A 56 -7.87 10.16 -0.38
C VAL A 56 -7.00 11.28 -0.92
N THR A 57 -7.02 11.53 -2.22
CA THR A 57 -6.21 12.60 -2.82
C THR A 57 -6.64 13.97 -2.32
N ALA A 58 -7.94 14.19 -2.13
CA ALA A 58 -8.44 15.44 -1.56
C ALA A 58 -7.98 15.64 -0.12
N ALA A 59 -7.98 14.56 0.68
CA ALA A 59 -7.53 14.64 2.06
C ALA A 59 -6.04 14.96 2.14
N ILE A 60 -5.22 14.39 1.27
CA ILE A 60 -3.79 14.68 1.26
C ILE A 60 -3.54 16.13 0.88
N ALA A 61 -4.24 16.64 -0.12
CA ALA A 61 -4.11 18.04 -0.53
C ALA A 61 -4.50 19.01 0.61
N ARG A 62 -5.49 18.63 1.41
CA ARG A 62 -5.94 19.42 2.55
C ARG A 62 -4.97 19.34 3.73
N ASP A 63 -4.51 18.11 4.06
CA ASP A 63 -3.75 17.86 5.29
C ASP A 63 -2.25 18.06 5.08
N PHE A 64 -1.75 17.87 3.87
CA PHE A 64 -0.33 17.93 3.55
C PHE A 64 -0.10 18.80 2.30
N PRO A 65 -0.47 20.09 2.36
CA PRO A 65 -0.27 20.97 1.20
C PRO A 65 1.22 21.11 0.89
N GLY A 66 1.56 21.11 -0.38
CA GLY A 66 2.94 21.24 -0.81
C GLY A 66 3.72 19.92 -0.89
N TYR A 67 3.11 18.81 -0.49
CA TYR A 67 3.74 17.50 -0.64
C TYR A 67 3.35 16.89 -1.98
N ALA A 68 4.36 16.33 -2.69
CA ALA A 68 4.12 15.59 -3.92
C ALA A 68 3.89 14.12 -3.59
N LEU A 69 2.88 13.52 -4.22
CA LEU A 69 2.62 12.10 -4.09
C LEU A 69 3.62 11.34 -4.95
N ARG A 70 4.30 10.34 -4.37
CA ARG A 70 5.36 9.62 -5.06
C ARG A 70 4.98 8.18 -5.37
N ARG A 71 4.28 7.51 -4.46
CA ARG A 71 3.94 6.10 -4.59
C ARG A 71 2.67 5.82 -3.81
N ALA A 72 1.87 4.89 -4.33
CA ALA A 72 0.65 4.47 -3.65
C ALA A 72 0.56 2.96 -3.63
N ARG A 73 0.01 2.43 -2.54
CA ARG A 73 -0.29 1.02 -2.36
C ARG A 73 -1.70 0.84 -1.86
N GLN A 74 -2.35 -0.19 -2.36
CA GLN A 74 -3.62 -0.66 -1.83
C GLN A 74 -3.35 -1.84 -0.92
N ILE A 75 -3.83 -1.77 0.31
CA ILE A 75 -3.57 -2.79 1.33
C ILE A 75 -4.91 -3.31 1.82
N THR A 76 -5.13 -4.63 1.67
CA THR A 76 -6.31 -5.29 2.20
C THR A 76 -5.85 -6.31 3.22
N ALA A 77 -6.24 -6.11 4.47
CA ALA A 77 -5.89 -7.01 5.55
C ALA A 77 -7.17 -7.44 6.26
N ARG A 78 -7.43 -8.74 6.27
CA ARG A 78 -8.62 -9.31 6.93
C ARG A 78 -9.90 -8.62 6.48
N GLY A 79 -10.01 -8.34 5.18
CA GLY A 79 -11.19 -7.70 4.61
C GLY A 79 -11.26 -6.19 4.79
N VAL A 80 -10.28 -5.58 5.46
CA VAL A 80 -10.25 -4.12 5.65
C VAL A 80 -9.30 -3.49 4.64
N LEU A 81 -9.82 -2.55 3.87
CA LEU A 81 -9.07 -1.87 2.82
C LEU A 81 -8.53 -0.54 3.31
N LYS A 82 -7.27 -0.28 3.03
CA LYS A 82 -6.65 1.03 3.26
C LYS A 82 -5.63 1.32 2.18
N TYR A 83 -5.21 2.58 2.10
CA TYR A 83 -4.24 3.04 1.12
C TYR A 83 -3.03 3.62 1.82
N ARG A 84 -1.85 3.20 1.38
CA ARG A 84 -0.60 3.83 1.80
C ARG A 84 -0.16 4.76 0.69
N VAL A 85 0.19 6.00 1.05
CA VAL A 85 0.70 6.97 0.09
C VAL A 85 2.00 7.52 0.62
N ASP A 86 3.06 7.41 -0.18
CA ASP A 86 4.35 8.00 0.14
C ASP A 86 4.41 9.37 -0.50
N CYS A 87 4.68 10.38 0.30
CA CYS A 87 4.71 11.77 -0.14
C CYS A 87 6.05 12.41 0.20
N ARG A 88 6.42 13.43 -0.57
CA ARG A 88 7.69 14.13 -0.37
C ARG A 88 7.51 15.62 -0.55
N SER A 89 8.09 16.39 0.36
CA SER A 89 8.24 17.85 0.25
C SER A 89 9.72 18.17 0.17
N GLU A 90 10.09 19.14 -0.66
CA GLU A 90 11.47 19.54 -0.81
C GLU A 90 11.78 20.93 -0.26
N SER A 91 10.75 21.66 0.15
CA SER A 91 10.90 23.04 0.64
C SER A 91 10.19 23.18 1.98
N PRO A 92 10.84 23.81 2.98
CA PRO A 92 12.20 24.37 3.02
C PRO A 92 13.31 23.31 3.11
N ALA A 93 12.96 22.06 3.42
CA ALA A 93 13.89 20.95 3.50
C ALA A 93 13.22 19.69 2.98
N VAL A 94 14.02 18.70 2.58
CA VAL A 94 13.47 17.42 2.12
C VAL A 94 12.79 16.72 3.30
N ARG A 95 11.53 16.37 3.12
CA ARG A 95 10.74 15.61 4.11
C ARG A 95 9.96 14.54 3.41
N LYS A 96 9.94 13.35 3.99
CA LYS A 96 9.20 12.21 3.48
C LYS A 96 8.20 11.76 4.53
N VAL A 97 6.97 11.48 4.10
CA VAL A 97 5.93 10.95 4.99
C VAL A 97 5.27 9.76 4.34
N GLU A 98 4.94 8.77 5.16
CA GLU A 98 4.09 7.66 4.78
C GLU A 98 2.73 7.90 5.41
N LEU A 99 1.69 7.92 4.58
CA LEU A 99 0.34 8.21 5.02
C LEU A 99 -0.55 7.02 4.77
N TYR A 100 -1.39 6.69 5.74
CA TYR A 100 -2.36 5.61 5.60
C TYR A 100 -3.75 6.21 5.72
N TYR A 101 -4.57 5.98 4.69
CA TYR A 101 -5.93 6.51 4.62
C TYR A 101 -6.93 5.40 4.40
N SER A 102 -8.12 5.56 5.00
CA SER A 102 -9.27 4.74 4.61
C SER A 102 -9.77 5.20 3.24
N PRO A 103 -10.57 4.35 2.54
CA PRO A 103 -11.07 4.73 1.21
C PRO A 103 -11.89 6.01 1.18
N ASP A 104 -12.49 6.39 2.30
CA ASP A 104 -13.28 7.62 2.41
C ASP A 104 -12.45 8.86 2.77
N GLY A 105 -11.11 8.72 2.84
CA GLY A 105 -10.22 9.86 3.05
C GLY A 105 -9.92 10.19 4.49
N LYS A 106 -10.16 9.26 5.41
CA LYS A 106 -9.81 9.46 6.81
C LYS A 106 -8.36 9.02 7.05
N LEU A 107 -7.56 9.92 7.64
CA LEU A 107 -6.18 9.59 7.98
C LEU A 107 -6.15 8.60 9.15
N LEU A 108 -5.58 7.44 8.92
CA LEU A 108 -5.49 6.36 9.91
C LEU A 108 -4.20 6.41 10.69
N SER A 109 -3.09 6.69 10.01
CA SER A 109 -1.79 6.82 10.65
C SER A 109 -0.84 7.54 9.71
N GLN A 110 0.25 8.04 10.28
CA GLN A 110 1.31 8.69 9.50
C GLN A 110 2.65 8.36 10.13
N LYS A 111 3.66 8.30 9.28
CA LYS A 111 5.03 8.08 9.72
C LYS A 111 5.92 9.07 8.98
N THR A 112 6.68 9.86 9.72
CA THR A 112 7.60 10.81 9.14
C THR A 112 8.98 10.19 9.06
N ASP A 113 9.61 10.34 7.90
CA ASP A 113 10.96 9.85 7.64
C ASP A 113 11.78 11.02 7.12
N ASP A 114 12.53 11.63 7.97
CA ASP A 114 13.35 12.82 7.64
C ASP A 114 14.73 12.41 7.16
#